data_bb218b4b566eee2fcf3498b80f9516f2
#
_entry.id   bb218b4b566eee2fcf3498b80f9516f2
#
_cell.length_a   1.000
_cell.length_b   1.000
_cell.length_c   1.000
_cell.angle_alpha   90.00
_cell.angle_beta   90.00
_cell.angle_gamma   90.00
#
_symmetry.space_group_name_H-M   'P 1'
#
loop_
_entity.id
_entity.type
_entity.pdbx_description
1 polymer ?
#
loop_
_entity_poly.entity_id
_entity_poly.type
_entity_poly.pdbx_seq_one_letter_code
_entity_poly.pdbx_strand_id
1 'polypeptide(L)'
;MTETKKMLRLASMAADESRKSSLNYKHGAIIFQGKKKICAGYNMNSRTTYRKNICCSIHAEMDTVTRFLNSFLKIHTLAGSKPDKIRRKMNKFSICVVRSSMGNDGIINLMNSLPCRDCLNKLHTVGLNKVIFSDHDNTICSAKINQLKNNQHSVKWCGVMKIPNVIDKLRVVPLIQYGSHKKTRHC
;
A
#
# COMPACT_ATOMS: atom_id res chain seq x y z
N MET A 1 -21.46 0.44 12.51
CA MET A 1 -20.03 0.34 12.90
C MET A 1 -19.39 1.67 12.54
N THR A 2 -18.84 2.37 13.53
CA THR A 2 -18.16 3.66 13.33
C THR A 2 -16.93 3.50 12.43
N GLU A 3 -16.50 4.58 11.75
CA GLU A 3 -15.30 4.57 10.88
C GLU A 3 -14.06 4.14 11.67
N THR A 4 -13.92 4.60 12.92
CA THR A 4 -12.82 4.21 13.83
C THR A 4 -12.77 2.71 14.07
N LYS A 5 -13.90 2.07 14.42
CA LYS A 5 -13.95 0.61 14.61
C LYS A 5 -13.57 -0.16 13.34
N LYS A 6 -13.95 0.37 12.18
CA LYS A 6 -13.54 -0.21 10.88
C LYS A 6 -12.05 -0.11 10.66
N MET A 7 -11.44 1.07 10.90
CA MET A 7 -10.01 1.29 10.72
C MET A 7 -9.19 0.38 11.64
N LEU A 8 -9.57 0.28 12.92
CA LEU A 8 -8.91 -0.62 13.87
C LEU A 8 -8.96 -2.09 13.43
N ARG A 9 -10.13 -2.56 12.94
CA ARG A 9 -10.24 -3.92 12.41
C ARG A 9 -9.33 -4.15 11.21
N LEU A 10 -9.25 -3.20 10.28
CA LEU A 10 -8.38 -3.32 9.11
C LEU A 10 -6.91 -3.29 9.52
N ALA A 11 -6.53 -2.45 10.47
CA ALA A 11 -5.19 -2.39 11.02
C ALA A 11 -4.79 -3.70 11.72
N SER A 12 -5.69 -4.31 12.50
CA SER A 12 -5.46 -5.63 13.10
C SER A 12 -5.21 -6.70 12.03
N MET A 13 -6.00 -6.73 10.95
CA MET A 13 -5.78 -7.68 9.84
C MET A 13 -4.44 -7.45 9.14
N ALA A 14 -4.00 -6.21 9.00
CA ALA A 14 -2.69 -5.90 8.42
C ALA A 14 -1.55 -6.25 9.39
N ALA A 15 -1.75 -6.09 10.70
CA ALA A 15 -0.80 -6.52 11.72
C ALA A 15 -0.62 -8.05 11.74
N ASP A 16 -1.68 -8.81 11.55
CA ASP A 16 -1.58 -10.27 11.41
C ASP A 16 -0.75 -10.67 10.19
N GLU A 17 -0.90 -9.97 9.07
CA GLU A 17 -0.05 -10.21 7.90
C GLU A 17 1.43 -9.84 8.17
N SER A 18 1.69 -8.78 8.93
CA SER A 18 3.06 -8.36 9.25
C SER A 18 3.86 -9.43 10.01
N ARG A 19 3.19 -10.25 10.84
CA ARG A 19 3.82 -11.35 11.60
C ARG A 19 4.49 -12.40 10.71
N LYS A 20 4.07 -12.51 9.44
CA LYS A 20 4.65 -13.43 8.46
C LYS A 20 6.02 -12.98 7.96
N SER A 21 6.38 -11.71 8.20
CA SER A 21 7.68 -11.17 7.84
C SER A 21 8.79 -11.73 8.73
N SER A 22 9.88 -12.16 8.12
CA SER A 22 11.12 -12.56 8.79
C SER A 22 12.05 -11.39 9.07
N LEU A 23 11.69 -10.18 8.66
CA LEU A 23 12.52 -8.98 8.85
C LEU A 23 12.35 -8.40 10.25
N ASN A 24 13.37 -7.69 10.73
CA ASN A 24 13.32 -6.99 12.02
C ASN A 24 12.19 -5.95 12.07
N TYR A 25 11.99 -5.25 10.97
CA TYR A 25 10.88 -4.31 10.81
C TYR A 25 9.76 -4.98 10.03
N LYS A 26 8.76 -5.47 10.75
CA LYS A 26 7.66 -6.23 10.19
C LYS A 26 6.56 -5.30 9.68
N HIS A 27 6.33 -5.29 8.37
CA HIS A 27 5.24 -4.55 7.75
C HIS A 27 4.24 -5.52 7.14
N GLY A 28 2.96 -5.22 7.36
CA GLY A 28 1.86 -5.92 6.70
C GLY A 28 0.96 -4.94 5.97
N ALA A 29 0.39 -5.37 4.87
CA ALA A 29 -0.55 -4.55 4.11
C ALA A 29 -1.73 -5.38 3.63
N ILE A 30 -2.89 -4.75 3.56
CA ILE A 30 -4.09 -5.35 2.99
C ILE A 30 -4.76 -4.37 2.03
N ILE A 31 -5.21 -4.86 0.87
CA ILE A 31 -6.13 -4.14 -0.01
C ILE A 31 -7.55 -4.54 0.36
N PHE A 32 -8.43 -3.55 0.48
CA PHE A 32 -9.80 -3.76 0.88
C PHE A 32 -10.79 -2.92 0.05
N GLN A 33 -12.03 -3.36 0.02
CA GLN A 33 -13.17 -2.63 -0.53
C GLN A 33 -14.29 -2.60 0.50
N GLY A 34 -14.69 -1.42 0.92
CA GLY A 34 -15.63 -1.29 2.03
C GLY A 34 -15.07 -1.92 3.32
N LYS A 35 -15.66 -3.02 3.77
CA LYS A 35 -15.23 -3.81 4.94
C LYS A 35 -14.53 -5.11 4.57
N LYS A 36 -14.49 -5.46 3.28
CA LYS A 36 -13.99 -6.75 2.80
C LYS A 36 -12.49 -6.66 2.47
N LYS A 37 -11.68 -7.52 3.10
CA LYS A 37 -10.30 -7.78 2.69
C LYS A 37 -10.32 -8.50 1.34
N ILE A 38 -9.55 -7.98 0.38
CA ILE A 38 -9.45 -8.54 -0.97
C ILE A 38 -8.13 -9.27 -1.15
N CYS A 39 -7.02 -8.64 -0.70
CA CYS A 39 -5.68 -9.18 -0.85
C CYS A 39 -4.84 -8.74 0.34
N ALA A 40 -3.78 -9.47 0.63
CA ALA A 40 -2.85 -9.16 1.70
C ALA A 40 -1.42 -9.52 1.29
N GLY A 41 -0.46 -8.86 1.94
CA GLY A 41 0.95 -9.09 1.75
C GLY A 41 1.78 -8.55 2.91
N TYR A 42 3.05 -8.85 2.91
CA TYR A 42 4.00 -8.44 3.95
C TYR A 42 5.37 -8.18 3.34
N ASN A 43 6.21 -7.44 4.06
CA ASN A 43 7.56 -7.18 3.60
C ASN A 43 8.43 -8.42 3.77
N MET A 44 9.26 -8.68 2.77
CA MET A 44 10.15 -9.84 2.79
C MET A 44 11.54 -9.50 2.24
N ASN A 45 12.53 -10.19 2.77
CA ASN A 45 13.87 -10.19 2.19
C ASN A 45 13.87 -11.20 1.05
N SER A 46 13.90 -10.72 -0.16
CA SER A 46 13.90 -11.57 -1.33
C SER A 46 15.05 -11.17 -2.23
N ARG A 47 16.02 -12.07 -2.40
CA ARG A 47 16.98 -12.02 -3.51
C ARG A 47 16.35 -12.48 -4.82
N THR A 48 15.07 -12.69 -4.84
CA THR A 48 14.39 -13.19 -6.03
C THR A 48 14.20 -12.08 -7.05
N THR A 49 14.28 -12.44 -8.29
CA THR A 49 13.87 -11.61 -9.42
C THR A 49 12.38 -11.31 -9.30
N TYR A 50 12.08 -10.15 -8.74
CA TYR A 50 10.71 -9.66 -8.81
C TYR A 50 10.53 -8.96 -10.15
N ARG A 51 9.72 -9.55 -11.04
CA ARG A 51 9.45 -9.04 -12.40
C ARG A 51 10.73 -8.69 -13.19
N LYS A 52 11.70 -9.60 -13.20
CA LYS A 52 13.02 -9.48 -13.87
C LYS A 52 13.97 -8.43 -13.26
N ASN A 53 13.65 -7.87 -12.09
CA ASN A 53 14.57 -7.01 -11.35
C ASN A 53 15.03 -7.69 -10.06
N ILE A 54 16.31 -7.58 -9.74
CA ILE A 54 16.86 -8.07 -8.46
C ILE A 54 16.46 -7.06 -7.39
N CYS A 55 15.62 -7.47 -6.45
CA CYS A 55 15.21 -6.66 -5.30
C CYS A 55 15.81 -7.24 -4.03
N CYS A 56 16.46 -6.40 -3.22
CA CYS A 56 17.00 -6.81 -1.93
C CYS A 56 15.88 -7.04 -0.90
N SER A 57 14.78 -6.29 -1.02
CA SER A 57 13.58 -6.44 -0.19
C SER A 57 12.36 -5.94 -0.95
N ILE A 58 11.21 -6.49 -0.63
CA ILE A 58 9.91 -6.07 -1.16
C ILE A 58 9.14 -5.45 0.00
N HIS A 59 8.61 -4.24 -0.18
CA HIS A 59 7.74 -3.60 0.79
C HIS A 59 6.36 -4.29 0.81
N ALA A 60 5.71 -4.27 1.97
CA ALA A 60 4.40 -4.90 2.14
C ALA A 60 3.35 -4.37 1.16
N GLU A 61 3.37 -3.04 0.90
CA GLU A 61 2.48 -2.40 -0.06
C GLU A 61 2.67 -2.98 -1.47
N MET A 62 3.93 -3.17 -1.85
CA MET A 62 4.27 -3.65 -3.19
C MET A 62 3.97 -5.13 -3.38
N ASP A 63 4.22 -5.96 -2.37
CA ASP A 63 3.79 -7.36 -2.39
C ASP A 63 2.26 -7.46 -2.53
N THR A 64 1.53 -6.70 -1.70
CA THR A 64 0.07 -6.69 -1.73
C THR A 64 -0.49 -6.20 -3.06
N VAL A 65 0.03 -5.09 -3.58
CA VAL A 65 -0.39 -4.53 -4.88
C VAL A 65 -0.13 -5.52 -6.01
N THR A 66 1.00 -6.20 -5.99
CA THR A 66 1.33 -7.17 -7.03
C THR A 66 0.39 -8.36 -7.03
N ARG A 67 0.14 -8.95 -5.86
CA ARG A 67 -0.82 -10.05 -5.72
C ARG A 67 -2.21 -9.64 -6.19
N PHE A 68 -2.62 -8.44 -5.79
CA PHE A 68 -3.90 -7.87 -6.18
C PHE A 68 -3.99 -7.68 -7.70
N LEU A 69 -3.00 -7.04 -8.31
CA LEU A 69 -3.00 -6.79 -9.76
C LEU A 69 -2.97 -8.07 -10.56
N ASN A 70 -2.21 -9.08 -10.15
CA ASN A 70 -2.16 -10.36 -10.84
C ASN A 70 -3.55 -11.03 -10.89
N SER A 71 -4.33 -10.96 -9.81
CA SER A 71 -5.68 -11.51 -9.77
C SER A 71 -6.68 -10.61 -10.49
N PHE A 72 -6.64 -9.30 -10.21
CA PHE A 72 -7.59 -8.33 -10.74
C PHE A 72 -7.46 -8.15 -12.25
N LEU A 73 -6.23 -7.97 -12.75
CA LEU A 73 -5.99 -7.77 -14.17
C LEU A 73 -6.29 -9.04 -15.00
N LYS A 74 -5.94 -10.22 -14.46
CA LYS A 74 -6.29 -11.48 -15.13
C LYS A 74 -7.78 -11.54 -15.45
N ILE A 75 -8.63 -11.20 -14.48
CA ILE A 75 -10.09 -11.21 -14.65
C ILE A 75 -10.55 -10.15 -15.65
N HIS A 76 -10.03 -8.90 -15.54
CA HIS A 76 -10.55 -7.77 -16.31
C HIS A 76 -9.94 -7.63 -17.69
N THR A 77 -8.72 -8.09 -17.90
CA THR A 77 -8.08 -8.11 -19.23
C THR A 77 -8.72 -9.17 -20.11
N LEU A 78 -9.00 -10.35 -19.57
CA LEU A 78 -9.73 -11.40 -20.29
C LEU A 78 -11.14 -10.96 -20.67
N ALA A 79 -11.76 -10.08 -19.89
CA ALA A 79 -13.07 -9.50 -20.19
C ALA A 79 -13.04 -8.33 -21.19
N GLY A 80 -11.90 -7.99 -21.81
CA GLY A 80 -11.77 -6.91 -22.79
C GLY A 80 -12.07 -5.51 -22.22
N SER A 81 -11.88 -5.29 -20.91
CA SER A 81 -12.23 -4.02 -20.28
C SER A 81 -11.30 -2.87 -20.73
N LYS A 82 -11.89 -1.74 -21.12
CA LYS A 82 -11.14 -0.52 -21.48
C LYS A 82 -10.35 0.04 -20.28
N PRO A 83 -9.17 0.67 -20.49
CA PRO A 83 -8.31 1.21 -19.41
C PRO A 83 -9.03 2.12 -18.42
N ASP A 84 -9.88 3.04 -18.87
CA ASP A 84 -10.63 3.94 -18.00
C ASP A 84 -11.64 3.22 -17.11
N LYS A 85 -12.23 2.14 -17.61
CA LYS A 85 -13.13 1.28 -16.82
C LYS A 85 -12.35 0.54 -15.73
N ILE A 86 -11.13 0.08 -16.05
CA ILE A 86 -10.23 -0.54 -15.08
C ILE A 86 -9.87 0.47 -13.99
N ARG A 87 -9.42 1.68 -14.37
CA ARG A 87 -9.06 2.75 -13.42
C ARG A 87 -10.21 3.12 -12.47
N ARG A 88 -11.43 3.29 -13.01
CA ARG A 88 -12.63 3.55 -12.19
C ARG A 88 -12.93 2.42 -11.20
N LYS A 89 -12.67 1.17 -11.58
CA LYS A 89 -12.80 0.04 -10.66
C LYS A 89 -11.71 0.05 -9.59
N MET A 90 -10.46 0.37 -9.96
CA MET A 90 -9.32 0.45 -9.03
C MET A 90 -9.57 1.48 -7.93
N ASN A 91 -10.18 2.62 -8.25
CA ASN A 91 -10.49 3.69 -7.29
C ASN A 91 -11.50 3.29 -6.20
N LYS A 92 -12.17 2.12 -6.34
CA LYS A 92 -13.04 1.56 -5.28
C LYS A 92 -12.26 0.83 -4.19
N PHE A 93 -10.97 0.60 -4.40
CA PHE A 93 -10.11 -0.10 -3.46
C PHE A 93 -9.22 0.88 -2.69
N SER A 94 -8.88 0.48 -1.50
CA SER A 94 -7.99 1.21 -0.59
C SER A 94 -6.99 0.24 0.01
N ILE A 95 -5.90 0.75 0.57
CA ILE A 95 -4.88 -0.06 1.23
C ILE A 95 -4.76 0.33 2.70
N CYS A 96 -4.57 -0.66 3.57
CA CYS A 96 -4.18 -0.45 4.95
C CYS A 96 -2.78 -1.04 5.13
N VAL A 97 -1.88 -0.25 5.71
CA VAL A 97 -0.49 -0.64 5.97
C VAL A 97 -0.21 -0.44 7.44
N VAL A 98 0.41 -1.42 8.08
CA VAL A 98 0.90 -1.27 9.45
C VAL A 98 2.34 -1.76 9.55
N ARG A 99 3.07 -1.15 10.46
CA ARG A 99 4.36 -1.65 10.94
C ARG A 99 4.18 -2.10 12.38
N SER A 100 4.54 -3.32 12.66
CA SER A 100 4.45 -3.89 14.01
C SER A 100 5.82 -4.25 14.56
N SER A 101 5.97 -4.09 15.87
CA SER A 101 7.05 -4.67 16.64
C SER A 101 6.46 -5.45 17.81
N MET A 102 7.15 -6.50 18.22
CA MET A 102 6.79 -7.22 19.44
C MET A 102 7.53 -6.58 20.60
N GLY A 103 6.81 -6.11 21.61
CA GLY A 103 7.39 -5.68 22.86
C GLY A 103 7.92 -6.88 23.67
N ASN A 104 8.76 -6.62 24.68
CA ASN A 104 9.27 -7.65 25.59
C ASN A 104 8.14 -8.31 26.41
N ASP A 105 7.02 -7.65 26.53
CA ASP A 105 5.78 -8.08 27.20
C ASP A 105 4.88 -8.94 26.29
N GLY A 106 5.29 -9.20 25.05
CA GLY A 106 4.49 -9.90 24.07
C GLY A 106 3.40 -9.04 23.43
N ILE A 107 3.29 -7.76 23.81
CA ILE A 107 2.31 -6.83 23.22
C ILE A 107 2.79 -6.34 21.86
N ILE A 108 1.87 -6.28 20.93
CA ILE A 108 2.16 -5.74 19.59
C ILE A 108 2.01 -4.22 19.63
N ASN A 109 3.14 -3.55 19.44
CA ASN A 109 3.19 -2.11 19.26
C ASN A 109 3.12 -1.77 17.77
N LEU A 110 2.22 -0.86 17.41
CA LEU A 110 2.19 -0.28 16.08
C LEU A 110 3.18 0.88 16.01
N MET A 111 3.88 0.94 14.90
CA MET A 111 4.86 2.00 14.62
C MET A 111 4.46 2.72 13.35
N ASN A 112 5.09 3.87 13.07
CA ASN A 112 4.83 4.61 11.84
C ASN A 112 5.00 3.72 10.61
N SER A 113 3.93 3.62 9.84
CA SER A 113 3.85 2.83 8.60
C SER A 113 3.43 3.66 7.40
N LEU A 114 3.57 5.00 7.46
CA LEU A 114 3.32 5.85 6.31
C LEU A 114 4.14 5.34 5.12
N PRO A 115 3.51 4.97 3.99
CA PRO A 115 4.24 4.46 2.84
C PRO A 115 5.31 5.43 2.37
N CYS A 116 6.48 4.91 2.01
CA CYS A 116 7.56 5.71 1.45
C CYS A 116 7.15 6.36 0.11
N ARG A 117 7.89 7.37 -0.35
CA ARG A 117 7.60 8.10 -1.58
C ARG A 117 7.38 7.18 -2.79
N ASP A 118 8.22 6.16 -2.93
CA ASP A 118 8.16 5.25 -4.07
C ASP A 118 6.91 4.39 -4.02
N CYS A 119 6.54 3.90 -2.83
CA CYS A 119 5.28 3.17 -2.63
C CYS A 119 4.07 4.08 -2.90
N LEU A 120 4.05 5.31 -2.38
CA LEU A 120 2.96 6.26 -2.64
C LEU A 120 2.78 6.54 -4.13
N ASN A 121 3.87 6.77 -4.86
CA ASN A 121 3.83 6.98 -6.31
C ASN A 121 3.21 5.77 -7.04
N LYS A 122 3.56 4.56 -6.62
CA LYS A 122 2.99 3.34 -7.22
C LYS A 122 1.53 3.13 -6.86
N LEU A 123 1.14 3.37 -5.59
CA LEU A 123 -0.26 3.31 -5.16
C LEU A 123 -1.12 4.30 -5.95
N HIS A 124 -0.61 5.51 -6.17
CA HIS A 124 -1.26 6.54 -6.99
C HIS A 124 -1.38 6.09 -8.46
N THR A 125 -0.30 5.60 -9.07
CA THR A 125 -0.29 5.10 -10.46
C THR A 125 -1.29 3.96 -10.65
N VAL A 126 -1.38 3.05 -9.67
CA VAL A 126 -2.37 1.95 -9.67
C VAL A 126 -3.80 2.47 -9.56
N GLY A 127 -3.99 3.67 -9.02
CA GLY A 127 -5.30 4.32 -8.90
C GLY A 127 -6.09 3.89 -7.66
N LEU A 128 -5.43 3.46 -6.60
CA LEU A 128 -6.07 3.22 -5.31
C LEU A 128 -6.53 4.54 -4.69
N ASN A 129 -7.63 4.51 -3.92
CA ASN A 129 -8.29 5.71 -3.43
C ASN A 129 -7.58 6.30 -2.20
N LYS A 130 -7.50 5.50 -1.12
CA LYS A 130 -6.94 5.97 0.15
C LYS A 130 -6.01 4.95 0.78
N VAL A 131 -5.16 5.42 1.67
CA VAL A 131 -4.35 4.61 2.54
C VAL A 131 -4.78 4.83 4.00
N ILE A 132 -4.80 3.73 4.75
CA ILE A 132 -4.87 3.70 6.21
C ILE A 132 -3.48 3.26 6.67
N PHE A 133 -2.92 3.92 7.66
CA PHE A 133 -1.58 3.62 8.19
C PHE A 133 -1.51 3.89 9.69
N SER A 134 -0.57 3.26 10.38
CA SER A 134 -0.27 3.56 11.78
C SER A 134 0.75 4.68 11.89
N ASP A 135 0.59 5.54 12.89
CA ASP A 135 1.53 6.60 13.23
C ASP A 135 2.36 6.22 14.47
N HIS A 136 3.27 7.10 14.88
CA HIS A 136 4.20 6.90 16.00
C HIS A 136 3.49 6.65 17.35
N ASP A 137 2.30 7.21 17.53
CA ASP A 137 1.55 7.17 18.79
C ASP A 137 0.54 6.02 18.85
N ASN A 138 0.77 4.92 18.15
CA ASN A 138 -0.18 3.81 18.01
C ASN A 138 -1.54 4.24 17.42
N THR A 139 -1.63 5.43 16.86
CA THR A 139 -2.86 5.91 16.22
C THR A 139 -3.00 5.37 14.80
N ILE A 140 -4.24 5.23 14.34
CA ILE A 140 -4.53 4.81 12.98
C ILE A 140 -5.05 6.01 12.20
N CYS A 141 -4.27 6.40 11.20
CA CYS A 141 -4.56 7.52 10.32
C CYS A 141 -5.12 7.05 8.97
N SER A 142 -5.86 7.92 8.32
CA SER A 142 -6.43 7.66 7.00
C SER A 142 -6.33 8.91 6.13
N ALA A 143 -5.81 8.77 4.92
CA ALA A 143 -5.70 9.88 3.97
C ALA A 143 -5.94 9.42 2.52
N LYS A 144 -6.36 10.34 1.66
CA LYS A 144 -6.39 10.09 0.21
C LYS A 144 -4.96 10.03 -0.33
N ILE A 145 -4.66 9.04 -1.16
CA ILE A 145 -3.30 8.81 -1.67
C ILE A 145 -2.78 10.04 -2.44
N ASN A 146 -3.64 10.70 -3.20
CA ASN A 146 -3.27 11.91 -3.96
C ASN A 146 -2.98 13.16 -3.11
N GLN A 147 -3.33 13.13 -1.82
CA GLN A 147 -3.10 14.24 -0.88
C GLN A 147 -1.86 14.00 0.00
N LEU A 148 -1.35 12.78 0.02
CA LEU A 148 -0.17 12.43 0.81
C LEU A 148 1.11 12.79 0.08
N LYS A 149 2.03 13.41 0.83
CA LYS A 149 3.41 13.65 0.41
C LYS A 149 4.33 13.02 1.46
N ASN A 150 5.22 12.18 1.03
CA ASN A 150 6.30 11.68 1.85
C ASN A 150 7.61 11.84 1.06
N ASN A 151 8.57 12.54 1.65
CA ASN A 151 9.89 12.75 1.03
C ASN A 151 10.87 11.62 1.36
N GLN A 152 10.50 10.68 2.20
CA GLN A 152 11.33 9.56 2.59
C GLN A 152 11.44 8.56 1.44
N HIS A 153 12.65 8.40 0.91
CA HIS A 153 12.99 7.34 -0.03
C HIS A 153 13.34 6.06 0.73
N SER A 154 13.01 4.91 0.17
CA SER A 154 13.54 3.65 0.66
C SER A 154 14.99 3.49 0.22
N VAL A 155 15.92 3.44 1.17
CA VAL A 155 17.37 3.34 0.91
C VAL A 155 17.75 2.00 0.23
N LYS A 156 16.92 0.99 0.29
CA LYS A 156 17.20 -0.37 -0.22
C LYS A 156 16.32 -0.82 -1.38
N TRP A 157 15.49 0.06 -1.90
CA TRP A 157 14.64 -0.31 -3.03
C TRP A 157 15.35 -0.05 -4.35
N CYS A 158 16.19 -0.99 -4.73
CA CYS A 158 16.85 -1.01 -6.02
C CYS A 158 15.91 -1.69 -7.02
N GLY A 159 15.03 -0.96 -7.66
CA GLY A 159 14.29 -1.59 -8.73
C GLY A 159 13.09 -0.79 -9.17
N VAL A 160 13.13 -0.41 -10.41
CA VAL A 160 11.96 0.09 -11.12
C VAL A 160 10.97 -1.06 -11.24
N MET A 161 9.95 -1.08 -10.40
CA MET A 161 8.82 -1.98 -10.61
C MET A 161 8.15 -1.62 -11.93
N LYS A 162 8.44 -2.37 -12.96
CA LYS A 162 7.63 -2.33 -14.18
C LYS A 162 6.25 -2.88 -13.84
N ILE A 163 5.29 -1.99 -13.69
CA ILE A 163 3.89 -2.35 -13.64
C ILE A 163 3.53 -2.98 -14.98
N PRO A 164 2.64 -3.99 -15.05
CA PRO A 164 2.28 -4.61 -16.31
C PRO A 164 1.88 -3.54 -17.34
N ASN A 165 2.26 -3.74 -18.61
CA ASN A 165 2.01 -2.82 -19.73
C ASN A 165 0.56 -2.31 -19.86
N VAL A 166 -0.40 -3.01 -19.23
CA VAL A 166 -1.81 -2.59 -19.18
C VAL A 166 -1.99 -1.34 -18.31
N ILE A 167 -1.17 -1.16 -17.27
CA ILE A 167 -1.21 0.03 -16.41
C ILE A 167 -0.30 1.14 -16.97
N ASP A 168 0.78 0.80 -17.66
CA ASP A 168 1.62 1.78 -18.35
C ASP A 168 0.86 2.48 -19.49
N LYS A 169 -0.17 1.82 -20.05
CA LYS A 169 -1.13 2.41 -21.01
C LYS A 169 -2.20 3.28 -20.35
N LEU A 170 -2.39 3.19 -19.04
CA LEU A 170 -3.16 4.16 -18.27
C LEU A 170 -2.27 5.40 -18.15
N ARG A 171 -2.50 6.42 -18.99
CA ARG A 171 -1.75 7.68 -18.99
C ARG A 171 -1.48 8.12 -17.54
N VAL A 172 -0.21 8.11 -17.15
CA VAL A 172 0.25 8.70 -15.89
C VAL A 172 -0.08 10.17 -15.98
N VAL A 173 -1.10 10.61 -15.25
CA VAL A 173 -1.30 12.02 -15.02
C VAL A 173 -0.15 12.45 -14.13
N PRO A 174 0.76 13.35 -14.57
CA PRO A 174 1.84 13.84 -13.72
C PRO A 174 1.21 14.37 -12.43
N LEU A 175 1.87 14.11 -11.30
CA LEU A 175 1.54 14.79 -10.05
C LEU A 175 1.71 16.29 -10.31
N ILE A 176 0.60 16.98 -10.58
CA ILE A 176 0.57 18.44 -10.63
C ILE A 176 1.11 18.89 -9.27
N GLN A 177 2.17 19.70 -9.30
CA GLN A 177 2.70 20.34 -8.10
C GLN A 177 1.61 21.26 -7.55
N TYR A 178 0.78 20.74 -6.64
CA TYR A 178 -0.12 21.58 -5.89
C TYR A 178 0.70 22.41 -4.91
N GLY A 179 0.65 23.74 -5.12
CA GLY A 179 1.27 24.74 -4.28
C GLY A 179 0.90 24.57 -2.81
N SER A 180 1.81 25.03 -1.99
CA SER A 180 1.75 25.14 -0.54
C SER A 180 0.39 25.64 -0.04
N HIS A 181 -0.44 24.76 0.50
CA HIS A 181 -1.58 25.13 1.32
C HIS A 181 -1.48 24.45 2.68
N LYS A 182 -1.44 25.33 3.67
CA LYS A 182 -1.62 25.23 5.12
C LYS A 182 -1.80 23.80 5.68
N LYS A 183 -0.90 23.49 6.62
CA LYS A 183 -0.99 22.38 7.57
C LYS A 183 -2.36 22.40 8.27
N THR A 184 -3.26 21.54 7.87
CA THR A 184 -4.31 21.05 8.74
C THR A 184 -3.91 19.63 9.13
N ARG A 185 -3.38 19.51 10.34
CA ARG A 185 -3.19 18.22 11.00
C ARG A 185 -4.58 17.69 11.34
N HIS A 186 -5.03 16.69 10.63
CA HIS A 186 -6.10 15.80 11.03
C HIS A 186 -5.52 14.39 11.05
N CYS A 187 -4.89 14.07 12.15
CA CYS A 187 -4.74 12.67 12.63
C CYS A 187 -5.87 12.35 13.58
#